data_19e475f0500d494b7a3875f37fb24e62
#
_entry.id   19e475f0500d494b7a3875f37fb24e62
#
_cell.length_a   1.000
_cell.length_b   1.000
_cell.length_c   1.000
_cell.angle_alpha   90.00
_cell.angle_beta   90.00
_cell.angle_gamma   90.00
#
_symmetry.space_group_name_H-M   'P 1'
#
loop_
_entity.id
_entity.type
_entity.pdbx_description
1 polymer ?
#
loop_
_entity_poly.entity_id
_entity_poly.type
_entity_poly.pdbx_seq_one_letter_code
_entity_poly.pdbx_strand_id
1 'polypeptide(L)'
;MKNKEQDINHSRERYFRIIGLDLREMDGVVSKTLQTGWYPFGEYPKPENGYIKLSPLSRRVLRLYRIKTSLPNINVSCIVGKNGSGKSSLLDVMFRILNNLSYKLILEKDTPIKPELQYAYGVHADLYYESDGKLNVIVCDEERMSFYRELRKGVMKPIPISSGNFDEILSKFFYTIGVNYSVYAFNKYDYQSCSPNNFINGEWLDGIFHKNDGYLAPLTLVPYRENGSIDIRKENNLAQQRITALSILGMSKQKSFPAGYYPKVLSYKINLNYKTEKLERFIKSNSQYNAEMLKSVINKLELKWGKYVGDKLKELYNVNSDEYQIVLFYMAYKTLKICLTYNDYFEILDVNKLKIKFDEGADSFIEYQQKFLPGIAEKIIQKVLNSPNDHITLKIFQCLYFINKGDNQLKGEIKVNDFIKQYQPKTYNEEVKHLYPPFFETDIVFSRANRQKLHNIDSSWDEINNSQQFNLSKMSSGEKQMLYAMSYVLYHLKNLQSVNEDNYRVPYHHVNLVFDEAEL
;
A
#
# COMPACT_ATOMS: atom_id res chain seq x y z
N MET A 1 -19.21 -53.70 -13.63
CA MET A 1 -19.17 -52.29 -14.01
C MET A 1 -19.32 -51.46 -12.75
N LYS A 2 -18.26 -51.00 -12.15
CA LYS A 2 -18.23 -50.10 -11.01
C LYS A 2 -17.99 -48.69 -11.52
N ASN A 3 -18.96 -47.83 -11.44
CA ASN A 3 -18.84 -46.40 -11.71
C ASN A 3 -17.84 -45.79 -10.71
N LYS A 4 -16.72 -45.34 -11.21
CA LYS A 4 -15.85 -44.39 -10.52
C LYS A 4 -16.57 -43.06 -10.59
N GLU A 5 -17.26 -42.66 -9.53
CA GLU A 5 -17.55 -41.27 -9.26
C GLU A 5 -16.20 -40.54 -9.09
N GLN A 6 -15.85 -39.78 -10.08
CA GLN A 6 -14.76 -38.82 -9.96
C GLN A 6 -15.25 -37.72 -9.02
N ASP A 7 -14.73 -37.72 -7.80
CA ASP A 7 -14.74 -36.56 -6.90
C ASP A 7 -14.07 -35.39 -7.64
N ILE A 8 -14.88 -34.61 -8.31
CA ILE A 8 -14.49 -33.29 -8.78
C ILE A 8 -14.42 -32.41 -7.52
N ASN A 9 -13.24 -32.38 -6.93
CA ASN A 9 -12.85 -31.36 -5.96
C ASN A 9 -12.97 -30.00 -6.66
N HIS A 10 -14.19 -29.43 -6.67
CA HIS A 10 -14.38 -28.03 -6.97
C HIS A 10 -13.66 -27.25 -5.88
N SER A 11 -12.43 -26.86 -6.15
CA SER A 11 -11.78 -25.78 -5.42
C SER A 11 -12.79 -24.63 -5.41
N ARG A 12 -13.38 -24.37 -4.24
CA ARG A 12 -14.39 -23.32 -4.08
C ARG A 12 -13.76 -22.03 -4.59
N GLU A 13 -14.25 -21.54 -5.73
CA GLU A 13 -13.76 -20.28 -6.30
C GLU A 13 -13.95 -19.20 -5.23
N ARG A 14 -12.86 -18.58 -4.79
CA ARG A 14 -12.92 -17.44 -3.88
C ARG A 14 -13.67 -16.32 -4.57
N TYR A 15 -14.64 -15.76 -3.90
CA TYR A 15 -15.56 -14.79 -4.47
C TYR A 15 -15.83 -13.67 -3.47
N PHE A 16 -15.80 -12.44 -3.94
CA PHE A 16 -16.04 -11.25 -3.13
C PHE A 16 -16.81 -10.19 -3.91
N ARG A 17 -17.75 -9.52 -3.24
CA ARG A 17 -18.40 -8.30 -3.74
C ARG A 17 -19.01 -7.48 -2.61
N ILE A 18 -18.99 -6.16 -2.76
CA ILE A 18 -19.83 -5.26 -1.96
C ILE A 18 -21.26 -5.34 -2.50
N ILE A 19 -22.22 -5.44 -1.60
CA ILE A 19 -23.66 -5.54 -1.94
C ILE A 19 -24.32 -4.19 -1.84
N GLY A 20 -24.09 -3.44 -0.75
CA GLY A 20 -24.65 -2.11 -0.59
C GLY A 20 -24.57 -1.59 0.84
N LEU A 21 -25.10 -0.40 1.02
CA LEU A 21 -25.20 0.32 2.29
C LEU A 21 -26.67 0.59 2.63
N ASP A 22 -27.06 0.34 3.88
CA ASP A 22 -28.34 0.77 4.42
C ASP A 22 -28.08 1.91 5.40
N LEU A 23 -28.54 3.12 5.03
CA LEU A 23 -28.23 4.35 5.74
C LEU A 23 -29.42 4.72 6.66
N ARG A 24 -29.11 4.98 7.92
CA ARG A 24 -30.01 5.59 8.89
C ARG A 24 -29.81 7.10 8.96
N GLU A 25 -30.55 7.80 9.79
CA GLU A 25 -30.37 9.22 10.01
C GLU A 25 -28.99 9.50 10.62
N MET A 26 -28.24 10.40 10.01
CA MET A 26 -26.88 10.80 10.39
C MET A 26 -26.76 12.31 10.42
N ASP A 27 -25.74 12.81 11.13
CA ASP A 27 -25.38 14.24 11.10
C ASP A 27 -25.13 14.72 9.66
N GLY A 28 -25.50 15.96 9.36
CA GLY A 28 -25.38 16.55 8.04
C GLY A 28 -23.95 16.60 7.50
N VAL A 29 -22.94 16.65 8.38
CA VAL A 29 -21.51 16.57 7.97
C VAL A 29 -21.14 15.19 7.43
N VAL A 30 -21.77 14.14 7.93
CA VAL A 30 -21.54 12.76 7.50
C VAL A 30 -22.43 12.40 6.32
N SER A 31 -23.74 12.66 6.43
CA SER A 31 -24.71 12.35 5.38
C SER A 31 -24.54 13.23 4.14
N LYS A 32 -24.14 14.50 4.33
CA LYS A 32 -24.05 15.50 3.25
C LYS A 32 -25.36 15.57 2.48
N THR A 33 -25.40 15.07 1.25
CA THR A 33 -26.58 15.04 0.38
C THR A 33 -27.31 13.69 0.38
N LEU A 34 -26.80 12.71 1.13
CA LEU A 34 -27.42 11.38 1.19
C LEU A 34 -28.70 11.40 2.03
N GLN A 35 -29.68 10.65 1.57
CA GLN A 35 -30.90 10.39 2.31
C GLN A 35 -30.82 9.02 3.00
N THR A 36 -31.64 8.81 4.02
CA THR A 36 -31.80 7.50 4.65
C THR A 36 -32.38 6.49 3.67
N GLY A 37 -31.89 5.26 3.73
CA GLY A 37 -32.38 4.17 2.90
C GLY A 37 -31.31 3.26 2.34
N TRP A 38 -31.75 2.35 1.48
CA TRP A 38 -30.94 1.32 0.87
C TRP A 38 -30.24 1.81 -0.41
N TYR A 39 -28.91 1.67 -0.46
CA TYR A 39 -28.06 2.01 -1.58
C TYR A 39 -27.35 0.74 -2.10
N PRO A 40 -27.97 0.00 -3.05
CA PRO A 40 -27.37 -1.20 -3.60
C PRO A 40 -26.23 -0.88 -4.60
N PHE A 41 -25.15 -1.67 -4.58
CA PHE A 41 -24.06 -1.62 -5.56
C PHE A 41 -24.26 -2.61 -6.71
N GLY A 42 -25.50 -2.88 -7.05
CA GLY A 42 -25.97 -3.76 -8.09
C GLY A 42 -27.46 -4.04 -7.93
N GLU A 43 -27.99 -5.06 -8.59
CA GLU A 43 -29.41 -5.46 -8.49
C GLU A 43 -29.64 -6.29 -7.22
N TYR A 44 -29.63 -5.65 -6.06
CA TYR A 44 -29.84 -6.31 -4.77
C TYR A 44 -31.09 -5.77 -4.07
N PRO A 45 -31.95 -6.66 -3.53
CA PRO A 45 -33.12 -6.23 -2.79
C PRO A 45 -32.72 -5.52 -1.48
N LYS A 46 -33.64 -4.74 -0.96
CA LYS A 46 -33.49 -4.14 0.37
C LYS A 46 -33.33 -5.23 1.44
N PRO A 47 -32.47 -5.04 2.47
CA PRO A 47 -32.38 -5.95 3.60
C PRO A 47 -33.70 -6.07 4.37
N GLU A 48 -34.05 -7.28 4.78
CA GLU A 48 -35.14 -7.56 5.69
C GLU A 48 -34.57 -8.18 6.97
N ASN A 49 -34.78 -7.56 8.11
CA ASN A 49 -34.25 -8.01 9.42
C ASN A 49 -32.71 -8.28 9.39
N GLY A 50 -31.95 -7.44 8.71
CA GLY A 50 -30.49 -7.57 8.60
C GLY A 50 -30.01 -8.67 7.65
N TYR A 51 -30.90 -9.26 6.85
CA TYR A 51 -30.57 -10.31 5.88
C TYR A 51 -30.98 -9.93 4.47
N ILE A 52 -30.17 -10.29 3.49
CA ILE A 52 -30.48 -10.13 2.07
C ILE A 52 -30.58 -11.51 1.41
N LYS A 53 -31.74 -11.84 0.86
CA LYS A 53 -31.92 -13.05 0.08
C LYS A 53 -31.33 -12.86 -1.31
N LEU A 54 -30.09 -13.30 -1.50
CA LEU A 54 -29.41 -13.23 -2.79
C LEU A 54 -30.00 -14.26 -3.76
N SER A 55 -30.53 -13.80 -4.89
CA SER A 55 -31.03 -14.67 -5.96
C SER A 55 -29.87 -15.36 -6.71
N PRO A 56 -30.13 -16.49 -7.40
CA PRO A 56 -29.12 -17.09 -8.28
C PRO A 56 -28.64 -16.15 -9.39
N LEU A 57 -29.53 -15.24 -9.86
CA LEU A 57 -29.20 -14.23 -10.87
C LEU A 57 -28.27 -13.15 -10.29
N SER A 58 -28.53 -12.69 -9.07
CA SER A 58 -27.64 -11.73 -8.40
C SER A 58 -26.26 -12.32 -8.05
N ARG A 59 -26.14 -13.65 -8.05
CA ARG A 59 -24.88 -14.38 -7.87
C ARG A 59 -24.12 -14.65 -9.17
N ARG A 60 -24.69 -14.30 -10.33
CA ARG A 60 -23.96 -14.43 -11.59
C ARG A 60 -22.89 -13.36 -11.67
N VAL A 61 -21.64 -13.79 -11.49
CA VAL A 61 -20.47 -12.96 -11.81
C VAL A 61 -20.48 -12.74 -13.30
N LEU A 62 -20.50 -11.47 -13.73
CA LEU A 62 -20.27 -11.13 -15.12
C LEU A 62 -18.83 -11.56 -15.46
N ARG A 63 -18.69 -12.67 -16.18
CA ARG A 63 -17.38 -13.23 -16.57
C ARG A 63 -16.66 -12.41 -17.66
N LEU A 64 -17.09 -11.18 -17.90
CA LEU A 64 -16.52 -10.28 -18.92
C LEU A 64 -15.02 -10.04 -18.73
N TYR A 65 -14.54 -10.06 -17.50
CA TYR A 65 -13.15 -9.80 -17.16
C TYR A 65 -12.35 -11.05 -16.82
N ARG A 66 -12.94 -12.24 -16.93
CA ARG A 66 -12.25 -13.52 -16.70
C ARG A 66 -11.47 -13.93 -17.95
N ILE A 67 -10.22 -13.50 -18.03
CA ILE A 67 -9.37 -13.76 -19.20
C ILE A 67 -8.88 -15.22 -19.24
N LYS A 68 -8.63 -15.84 -18.07
CA LYS A 68 -8.21 -17.24 -17.92
C LYS A 68 -8.69 -17.81 -16.59
N THR A 69 -8.84 -19.14 -16.49
CA THR A 69 -9.26 -19.85 -15.28
C THR A 69 -8.32 -19.67 -14.09
N SER A 70 -7.05 -19.31 -14.33
CA SER A 70 -6.02 -19.07 -13.31
C SER A 70 -5.94 -17.62 -12.82
N LEU A 71 -6.76 -16.69 -13.35
CA LEU A 71 -6.76 -15.29 -12.95
C LEU A 71 -7.82 -15.04 -11.88
N PRO A 72 -7.61 -14.02 -11.02
CA PRO A 72 -8.61 -13.64 -10.02
C PRO A 72 -9.94 -13.27 -10.67
N ASN A 73 -11.02 -13.55 -9.98
CA ASN A 73 -12.35 -13.08 -10.40
C ASN A 73 -12.44 -11.57 -10.16
N ILE A 74 -12.82 -10.83 -11.19
CA ILE A 74 -13.00 -9.37 -11.12
C ILE A 74 -14.50 -9.09 -11.21
N ASN A 75 -15.04 -8.43 -10.20
CA ASN A 75 -16.38 -7.85 -10.20
C ASN A 75 -16.25 -6.33 -10.36
N VAL A 76 -17.05 -5.72 -11.22
CA VAL A 76 -17.04 -4.28 -11.45
C VAL A 76 -18.43 -3.74 -11.14
N SER A 77 -18.49 -2.75 -10.26
CA SER A 77 -19.70 -1.97 -9.97
C SER A 77 -19.44 -0.50 -10.33
N CYS A 78 -20.43 0.16 -10.90
CA CYS A 78 -20.35 1.55 -11.26
C CYS A 78 -21.45 2.34 -10.55
N ILE A 79 -21.07 3.34 -9.77
CA ILE A 79 -22.00 4.28 -9.12
C ILE A 79 -22.14 5.49 -10.02
N VAL A 80 -23.33 5.66 -10.60
CA VAL A 80 -23.63 6.73 -11.55
C VAL A 80 -24.67 7.68 -10.96
N GLY A 81 -24.48 8.97 -11.18
CA GLY A 81 -25.41 10.01 -10.72
C GLY A 81 -24.93 11.41 -11.13
N LYS A 82 -25.82 12.37 -11.08
CA LYS A 82 -25.50 13.80 -11.36
C LYS A 82 -24.46 14.31 -10.35
N ASN A 83 -23.75 15.38 -10.70
CA ASN A 83 -22.87 16.07 -9.74
C ASN A 83 -23.69 16.56 -8.54
N GLY A 84 -23.16 16.38 -7.34
CA GLY A 84 -23.87 16.69 -6.10
C GLY A 84 -24.89 15.63 -5.63
N SER A 85 -25.06 14.49 -6.34
CA SER A 85 -26.01 13.44 -5.94
C SER A 85 -25.53 12.54 -4.78
N GLY A 86 -24.37 12.80 -4.21
CA GLY A 86 -23.85 12.05 -3.05
C GLY A 86 -22.99 10.81 -3.39
N LYS A 87 -22.51 10.65 -4.64
CA LYS A 87 -21.64 9.50 -5.02
C LYS A 87 -20.43 9.38 -4.09
N SER A 88 -19.64 10.43 -3.98
CA SER A 88 -18.45 10.46 -3.10
C SER A 88 -18.81 10.38 -1.63
N SER A 89 -19.97 10.93 -1.23
CA SER A 89 -20.46 10.84 0.15
C SER A 89 -20.81 9.39 0.54
N LEU A 90 -21.36 8.62 -0.40
CA LEU A 90 -21.65 7.19 -0.18
C LEU A 90 -20.36 6.38 0.03
N LEU A 91 -19.32 6.67 -0.75
CA LEU A 91 -18.00 6.06 -0.57
C LEU A 91 -17.35 6.48 0.75
N ASP A 92 -17.52 7.74 1.16
CA ASP A 92 -17.03 8.27 2.43
C ASP A 92 -17.64 7.52 3.62
N VAL A 93 -18.95 7.28 3.62
CA VAL A 93 -19.63 6.47 4.66
C VAL A 93 -19.04 5.05 4.70
N MET A 94 -18.81 4.42 3.55
CA MET A 94 -18.17 3.10 3.50
C MET A 94 -16.76 3.13 4.11
N PHE A 95 -15.94 4.13 3.78
CA PHE A 95 -14.59 4.26 4.34
C PHE A 95 -14.61 4.48 5.85
N ARG A 96 -15.57 5.27 6.37
CA ARG A 96 -15.74 5.45 7.82
C ARG A 96 -16.10 4.14 8.53
N ILE A 97 -17.00 3.33 7.97
CA ILE A 97 -17.36 2.02 8.54
C ILE A 97 -16.13 1.10 8.59
N LEU A 98 -15.34 1.05 7.51
CA LEU A 98 -14.11 0.24 7.45
C LEU A 98 -13.04 0.74 8.42
N ASN A 99 -12.88 2.05 8.55
CA ASN A 99 -12.00 2.67 9.53
C ASN A 99 -12.42 2.33 10.96
N ASN A 100 -13.70 2.45 11.27
CA ASN A 100 -14.23 2.19 12.60
C ASN A 100 -14.10 0.73 13.01
N LEU A 101 -14.33 -0.20 12.07
CA LEU A 101 -14.07 -1.62 12.30
C LEU A 101 -12.59 -1.86 12.59
N SER A 102 -11.70 -1.26 11.81
CA SER A 102 -10.25 -1.35 11.99
C SER A 102 -9.83 -0.82 13.36
N TYR A 103 -10.33 0.36 13.72
CA TYR A 103 -10.07 0.99 15.02
C TYR A 103 -10.43 0.06 16.19
N LYS A 104 -11.65 -0.49 16.18
CA LYS A 104 -12.12 -1.39 17.26
C LYS A 104 -11.30 -2.69 17.33
N LEU A 105 -10.98 -3.30 16.19
CA LEU A 105 -10.20 -4.53 16.14
C LEU A 105 -8.73 -4.34 16.57
N ILE A 106 -8.12 -3.22 16.17
CA ILE A 106 -6.68 -3.00 16.38
C ILE A 106 -6.41 -2.34 17.75
N LEU A 107 -7.31 -1.49 18.23
CA LEU A 107 -7.15 -0.80 19.50
C LEU A 107 -6.95 -1.77 20.67
N GLU A 108 -7.69 -2.88 20.65
CA GLU A 108 -7.66 -3.92 21.70
C GLU A 108 -6.52 -4.92 21.50
N LYS A 109 -5.90 -4.95 20.30
CA LYS A 109 -4.78 -5.86 20.06
C LYS A 109 -3.54 -5.36 20.77
N ASP A 110 -2.87 -6.23 21.52
CA ASP A 110 -1.59 -5.91 22.15
C ASP A 110 -0.49 -5.90 21.11
N THR A 111 -0.21 -4.73 20.58
CA THR A 111 0.84 -4.49 19.59
C THR A 111 1.76 -3.38 20.04
N PRO A 112 3.10 -3.53 19.92
CA PRO A 112 4.07 -2.51 20.32
C PRO A 112 3.89 -1.18 19.60
N ILE A 113 3.54 -1.23 18.32
CA ILE A 113 3.23 -0.06 17.50
C ILE A 113 1.77 -0.17 17.07
N LYS A 114 0.96 0.80 17.47
CA LYS A 114 -0.44 0.90 17.02
C LYS A 114 -0.54 1.85 15.83
N PRO A 115 -1.34 1.53 14.81
CA PRO A 115 -1.70 2.50 13.78
C PRO A 115 -2.34 3.75 14.41
N GLU A 116 -2.06 4.91 13.84
CA GLU A 116 -2.67 6.19 14.25
C GLU A 116 -4.13 6.27 13.76
N LEU A 117 -4.94 5.25 14.06
CA LEU A 117 -6.35 5.22 13.71
C LEU A 117 -7.15 6.01 14.73
N GLN A 118 -8.13 6.77 14.26
CA GLN A 118 -9.11 7.45 15.09
C GLN A 118 -10.52 7.03 14.66
N TYR A 119 -11.45 7.00 15.61
CA TYR A 119 -12.83 6.63 15.35
C TYR A 119 -13.54 7.75 14.58
N ALA A 120 -14.23 7.41 13.50
CA ALA A 120 -15.05 8.34 12.73
C ALA A 120 -16.48 8.35 13.28
N TYR A 121 -16.79 9.33 14.11
CA TYR A 121 -18.11 9.48 14.75
C TYR A 121 -19.22 9.89 13.76
N GLY A 122 -20.47 9.77 14.18
CA GLY A 122 -21.67 10.21 13.45
C GLY A 122 -22.12 9.24 12.36
N VAL A 123 -21.63 8.00 12.35
CA VAL A 123 -22.01 6.99 11.35
C VAL A 123 -23.11 6.08 11.88
N HIS A 124 -24.26 6.07 11.17
CA HIS A 124 -25.39 5.19 11.41
C HIS A 124 -25.73 4.46 10.10
N ALA A 125 -25.01 3.38 9.81
CA ALA A 125 -25.14 2.67 8.55
C ALA A 125 -24.69 1.20 8.66
N ASP A 126 -25.24 0.36 7.79
CA ASP A 126 -24.89 -1.04 7.69
C ASP A 126 -24.24 -1.33 6.33
N LEU A 127 -23.06 -1.95 6.33
CA LEU A 127 -22.37 -2.38 5.13
C LEU A 127 -22.59 -3.88 4.90
N TYR A 128 -23.17 -4.20 3.76
CA TYR A 128 -23.42 -5.58 3.32
C TYR A 128 -22.41 -5.99 2.26
N TYR A 129 -21.78 -7.14 2.45
CA TYR A 129 -20.88 -7.74 1.46
C TYR A 129 -20.95 -9.26 1.47
N GLU A 130 -20.62 -9.89 0.34
CA GLU A 130 -20.48 -11.33 0.22
C GLU A 130 -19.01 -11.71 0.06
N SER A 131 -18.55 -12.68 0.84
CA SER A 131 -17.26 -13.31 0.67
C SER A 131 -17.38 -14.82 0.76
N ASP A 132 -16.78 -15.52 -0.20
CA ASP A 132 -16.79 -16.99 -0.28
C ASP A 132 -18.19 -17.62 -0.19
N GLY A 133 -19.18 -16.94 -0.80
CA GLY A 133 -20.57 -17.38 -0.84
C GLY A 133 -21.37 -17.16 0.43
N LYS A 134 -20.86 -16.38 1.39
CA LYS A 134 -21.53 -16.01 2.64
C LYS A 134 -21.78 -14.53 2.72
N LEU A 135 -22.98 -14.16 3.13
CA LEU A 135 -23.33 -12.78 3.46
C LEU A 135 -22.65 -12.37 4.77
N ASN A 136 -22.09 -11.18 4.78
CA ASN A 136 -21.53 -10.53 5.97
C ASN A 136 -22.14 -9.14 6.09
N VAL A 137 -22.34 -8.70 7.33
CA VAL A 137 -22.89 -7.37 7.64
C VAL A 137 -22.07 -6.73 8.75
N ILE A 138 -21.67 -5.49 8.50
CA ILE A 138 -21.07 -4.62 9.51
C ILE A 138 -22.11 -3.58 9.85
N VAL A 139 -22.61 -3.61 11.07
CA VAL A 139 -23.53 -2.60 11.61
C VAL A 139 -22.70 -1.56 12.35
N CYS A 140 -22.80 -0.32 11.94
CA CYS A 140 -22.19 0.82 12.62
C CYS A 140 -23.30 1.75 13.12
N ASP A 141 -23.41 1.89 14.43
CA ASP A 141 -24.41 2.71 15.09
C ASP A 141 -23.72 3.57 16.15
N GLU A 142 -23.26 4.73 15.72
CA GLU A 142 -22.39 5.62 16.49
C GLU A 142 -21.14 4.87 16.98
N GLU A 143 -20.92 4.76 18.30
CA GLU A 143 -19.82 4.02 18.89
C GLU A 143 -20.02 2.51 18.93
N ARG A 144 -21.23 2.05 18.67
CA ARG A 144 -21.57 0.61 18.69
C ARG A 144 -21.34 0.00 17.32
N MET A 145 -20.51 -1.04 17.30
CA MET A 145 -20.27 -1.81 16.10
C MET A 145 -20.60 -3.27 16.34
N SER A 146 -21.23 -3.91 15.35
CA SER A 146 -21.52 -5.33 15.37
C SER A 146 -21.15 -5.94 14.03
N PHE A 147 -20.60 -7.14 14.06
CA PHE A 147 -20.27 -7.91 12.88
C PHE A 147 -21.08 -9.20 12.84
N TYR A 148 -21.74 -9.46 11.71
CA TYR A 148 -22.54 -10.64 11.50
C TYR A 148 -22.06 -11.39 10.27
N ARG A 149 -22.04 -12.73 10.35
CA ARG A 149 -21.72 -13.62 9.23
C ARG A 149 -22.79 -14.67 9.07
N GLU A 150 -23.18 -14.94 7.83
CA GLU A 150 -24.09 -16.02 7.52
C GLU A 150 -23.45 -17.38 7.88
N LEU A 151 -24.07 -18.10 8.81
CA LEU A 151 -23.66 -19.44 9.20
C LEU A 151 -24.18 -20.47 8.19
N ARG A 152 -25.49 -20.40 7.94
CA ARG A 152 -26.26 -21.17 6.96
C ARG A 152 -27.33 -20.26 6.36
N LYS A 153 -27.87 -20.63 5.20
CA LYS A 153 -28.81 -19.80 4.46
C LYS A 153 -29.90 -19.20 5.36
N GLY A 154 -29.94 -17.88 5.43
CA GLY A 154 -30.92 -17.13 6.22
C GLY A 154 -30.62 -17.02 7.72
N VAL A 155 -29.52 -17.56 8.23
CA VAL A 155 -29.16 -17.51 9.65
C VAL A 155 -27.87 -16.71 9.81
N MET A 156 -27.98 -15.50 10.36
CA MET A 156 -26.83 -14.63 10.68
C MET A 156 -26.32 -14.92 12.10
N LYS A 157 -25.02 -15.13 12.24
CA LYS A 157 -24.34 -15.31 13.53
C LYS A 157 -23.56 -14.04 13.87
N PRO A 158 -23.77 -13.45 15.06
CA PRO A 158 -22.91 -12.38 15.53
C PRO A 158 -21.51 -12.91 15.83
N ILE A 159 -20.48 -12.14 15.43
CA ILE A 159 -19.10 -12.38 15.79
C ILE A 159 -18.65 -11.17 16.61
N PRO A 160 -18.25 -11.32 17.87
CA PRO A 160 -17.79 -10.21 18.69
C PRO A 160 -16.60 -9.49 18.05
N ILE A 161 -16.66 -8.17 18.02
CA ILE A 161 -15.54 -7.34 17.57
C ILE A 161 -14.62 -7.17 18.77
N SER A 162 -13.56 -7.99 18.82
CA SER A 162 -12.56 -7.98 19.88
C SER A 162 -11.22 -8.47 19.35
N SER A 163 -10.16 -8.22 20.09
CA SER A 163 -8.81 -8.68 19.74
C SER A 163 -8.72 -10.21 19.58
N GLY A 164 -9.47 -10.97 20.36
CA GLY A 164 -9.54 -12.44 20.25
C GLY A 164 -10.17 -12.96 18.94
N ASN A 165 -10.95 -12.14 18.25
CA ASN A 165 -11.59 -12.48 16.98
C ASN A 165 -10.96 -11.75 15.78
N PHE A 166 -9.84 -11.07 15.99
CA PHE A 166 -9.13 -10.31 14.96
C PHE A 166 -8.85 -11.16 13.71
N ASP A 167 -8.22 -12.31 13.90
CA ASP A 167 -7.85 -13.20 12.79
C ASP A 167 -9.08 -13.84 12.14
N GLU A 168 -10.12 -14.21 12.93
CA GLU A 168 -11.36 -14.75 12.40
C GLU A 168 -12.08 -13.76 11.48
N ILE A 169 -12.08 -12.46 11.83
CA ILE A 169 -12.71 -11.41 11.04
C ILE A 169 -11.86 -11.09 9.83
N LEU A 170 -10.57 -10.73 10.01
CA LEU A 170 -9.74 -10.19 8.95
C LEU A 170 -9.25 -11.22 7.92
N SER A 171 -9.00 -12.48 8.30
CA SER A 171 -8.59 -13.52 7.34
C SER A 171 -9.62 -13.80 6.23
N LYS A 172 -10.88 -13.45 6.46
CA LYS A 172 -11.98 -13.57 5.51
C LYS A 172 -12.54 -12.22 5.07
N PHE A 173 -11.86 -11.16 5.43
CA PHE A 173 -12.22 -9.79 5.08
C PHE A 173 -11.60 -9.39 3.74
N PHE A 174 -11.81 -8.17 3.35
CA PHE A 174 -11.26 -7.58 2.14
C PHE A 174 -10.43 -6.34 2.47
N TYR A 175 -9.41 -6.09 1.67
CA TYR A 175 -8.63 -4.86 1.75
C TYR A 175 -9.18 -3.84 0.76
N THR A 176 -9.42 -2.60 1.21
CA THR A 176 -9.91 -1.52 0.34
C THR A 176 -8.79 -0.56 -0.01
N ILE A 177 -8.63 -0.27 -1.30
CA ILE A 177 -7.77 0.80 -1.81
C ILE A 177 -8.68 1.84 -2.45
N GLY A 178 -8.82 2.99 -1.79
CA GLY A 178 -9.58 4.14 -2.30
C GLY A 178 -8.67 5.12 -3.03
N VAL A 179 -8.97 5.44 -4.28
CA VAL A 179 -8.20 6.34 -5.13
C VAL A 179 -9.03 7.56 -5.47
N ASN A 180 -8.58 8.76 -5.08
CA ASN A 180 -9.17 10.01 -5.49
C ASN A 180 -8.11 11.11 -5.55
N TYR A 181 -7.79 11.58 -6.76
CA TYR A 181 -6.82 12.64 -7.01
C TYR A 181 -7.41 14.05 -7.03
N SER A 182 -8.72 14.20 -6.81
CA SER A 182 -9.34 15.53 -6.71
C SER A 182 -8.70 16.33 -5.58
N VAL A 183 -8.32 17.57 -5.85
CA VAL A 183 -7.73 18.47 -4.84
C VAL A 183 -8.68 18.71 -3.66
N TYR A 184 -9.97 18.63 -3.90
CA TYR A 184 -11.01 18.88 -2.91
C TYR A 184 -11.43 17.63 -2.11
N ALA A 185 -10.95 16.43 -2.48
CA ALA A 185 -11.30 15.23 -1.75
C ALA A 185 -10.48 15.05 -0.47
N PHE A 186 -11.07 14.40 0.52
CA PHE A 186 -10.41 13.99 1.76
C PHE A 186 -9.69 15.11 2.51
N ASN A 187 -10.23 16.32 2.46
CA ASN A 187 -9.77 17.43 3.28
C ASN A 187 -10.40 17.31 4.68
N LYS A 188 -9.58 17.07 5.70
CA LYS A 188 -10.08 16.83 7.06
C LYS A 188 -10.90 17.98 7.63
N TYR A 189 -10.66 19.21 7.20
CA TYR A 189 -11.41 20.37 7.65
C TYR A 189 -12.86 20.42 7.14
N ASP A 190 -13.16 19.73 6.04
CA ASP A 190 -14.52 19.62 5.50
C ASP A 190 -15.39 18.62 6.28
N TYR A 191 -14.81 17.93 7.25
CA TYR A 191 -15.47 16.91 8.06
C TYR A 191 -15.75 17.37 9.50
N GLN A 192 -15.55 18.64 9.79
CA GLN A 192 -15.79 19.19 11.11
C GLN A 192 -17.25 19.58 11.28
N SER A 193 -17.88 19.14 12.37
CA SER A 193 -19.20 19.64 12.77
C SER A 193 -19.11 21.06 13.29
N CYS A 194 -20.08 21.89 12.91
CA CYS A 194 -20.24 23.23 13.46
C CYS A 194 -20.92 23.25 14.85
N SER A 195 -21.35 22.09 15.36
CA SER A 195 -22.01 21.98 16.66
C SER A 195 -21.00 21.87 17.80
N PRO A 196 -21.10 22.70 18.86
CA PRO A 196 -20.16 22.69 19.99
C PRO A 196 -20.09 21.36 20.76
N ASN A 197 -21.13 20.54 20.66
CA ASN A 197 -21.26 19.27 21.37
C ASN A 197 -20.99 18.06 20.47
N ASN A 198 -20.54 18.26 19.24
CA ASN A 198 -20.38 17.18 18.26
C ASN A 198 -18.90 16.91 18.02
N PHE A 199 -18.44 15.72 18.41
CA PHE A 199 -17.06 15.26 18.25
C PHE A 199 -16.74 14.79 16.80
N ILE A 200 -17.57 15.14 15.82
CA ILE A 200 -17.32 14.79 14.42
C ILE A 200 -16.20 15.68 13.90
N ASN A 201 -15.09 15.04 13.56
CA ASN A 201 -13.94 15.70 12.96
C ASN A 201 -13.36 14.84 11.83
N GLY A 202 -12.42 15.40 11.07
CA GLY A 202 -11.76 14.72 9.95
C GLY A 202 -10.45 14.02 10.32
N GLU A 203 -10.06 13.95 11.59
CA GLU A 203 -8.77 13.41 12.01
C GLU A 203 -8.63 11.92 11.76
N TRP A 204 -9.75 11.19 11.66
CA TRP A 204 -9.76 9.77 11.27
C TRP A 204 -9.10 9.51 9.90
N LEU A 205 -9.10 10.51 8.99
CA LEU A 205 -8.47 10.43 7.69
C LEU A 205 -6.94 10.27 7.79
N ASP A 206 -6.31 10.88 8.80
CA ASP A 206 -4.85 10.86 8.93
C ASP A 206 -4.32 9.43 9.11
N GLY A 207 -5.09 8.55 9.75
CA GLY A 207 -4.73 7.15 9.99
C GLY A 207 -4.87 6.22 8.79
N ILE A 208 -5.69 6.58 7.80
CA ILE A 208 -6.00 5.72 6.66
C ILE A 208 -5.27 6.09 5.37
N PHE A 209 -4.52 7.18 5.35
CA PHE A 209 -3.50 7.39 4.32
C PHE A 209 -2.30 6.51 4.65
N HIS A 210 -2.06 5.51 3.85
CA HIS A 210 -1.05 4.48 4.11
C HIS A 210 0.32 5.07 4.47
N LYS A 211 0.68 4.99 5.74
CA LYS A 211 1.94 5.46 6.30
C LYS A 211 2.89 4.34 6.72
N ASN A 212 2.65 3.09 6.43
CA ASN A 212 3.48 1.97 6.86
C ASN A 212 2.92 1.17 8.05
N ASP A 213 1.64 0.97 8.12
CA ASP A 213 1.02 0.06 9.10
C ASP A 213 1.23 -1.43 8.77
N GLY A 214 1.96 -1.73 7.67
CA GLY A 214 2.19 -3.10 7.22
C GLY A 214 0.92 -3.79 6.70
N TYR A 215 -0.09 -3.02 6.29
CA TYR A 215 -1.41 -3.51 5.86
C TYR A 215 -2.21 -4.14 7.02
N LEU A 216 -2.02 -3.66 8.23
CA LEU A 216 -2.78 -4.10 9.39
C LEU A 216 -4.25 -3.61 9.30
N ALA A 217 -4.46 -2.33 9.03
CA ALA A 217 -5.79 -1.78 8.76
C ALA A 217 -6.27 -2.16 7.34
N PRO A 218 -7.51 -2.67 7.17
CA PRO A 218 -8.02 -3.14 5.88
C PRO A 218 -8.45 -2.01 4.92
N LEU A 219 -7.90 -0.82 5.06
CA LEU A 219 -8.22 0.34 4.25
C LEU A 219 -6.99 1.22 4.05
N THR A 220 -6.78 1.68 2.81
CA THR A 220 -5.87 2.77 2.50
C THR A 220 -6.49 3.73 1.49
N LEU A 221 -6.27 5.02 1.68
CA LEU A 221 -6.61 6.05 0.69
C LEU A 221 -5.36 6.57 0.00
N VAL A 222 -5.47 6.83 -1.29
CA VAL A 222 -4.39 7.37 -2.11
C VAL A 222 -4.89 8.50 -3.01
N PRO A 223 -4.06 9.50 -3.31
CA PRO A 223 -2.69 9.74 -2.86
C PRO A 223 -2.61 10.15 -1.38
N TYR A 224 -1.41 10.01 -0.80
CA TYR A 224 -1.15 10.48 0.57
C TYR A 224 -1.37 11.99 0.69
N ARG A 225 -2.10 12.39 1.73
CA ARG A 225 -2.35 13.80 2.04
C ARG A 225 -1.83 14.15 3.43
N GLU A 226 -1.25 15.30 3.54
CA GLU A 226 -0.85 15.89 4.82
C GLU A 226 -1.70 17.15 5.04
N ASN A 227 -2.54 17.14 6.06
CA ASN A 227 -3.54 18.20 6.31
C ASN A 227 -4.39 18.54 5.07
N GLY A 228 -4.87 17.52 4.35
CA GLY A 228 -5.66 17.67 3.13
C GLY A 228 -4.86 18.00 1.86
N SER A 229 -3.57 18.33 1.96
CA SER A 229 -2.74 18.71 0.82
C SER A 229 -1.94 17.54 0.27
N ILE A 230 -1.82 17.47 -1.05
CA ILE A 230 -0.97 16.49 -1.75
C ILE A 230 0.41 17.12 -1.99
N ASP A 231 1.47 16.48 -1.50
CA ASP A 231 2.84 16.85 -1.88
C ASP A 231 3.15 16.29 -3.28
N ILE A 232 2.91 17.11 -4.29
CA ILE A 232 3.09 16.75 -5.71
C ILE A 232 4.52 16.29 -6.00
N ARG A 233 5.53 16.89 -5.38
CA ARG A 233 6.95 16.51 -5.59
C ARG A 233 7.21 15.08 -5.08
N LYS A 234 6.70 14.77 -3.90
CA LYS A 234 6.81 13.43 -3.30
C LYS A 234 6.04 12.40 -4.11
N GLU A 235 4.83 12.73 -4.55
CA GLU A 235 4.01 11.88 -5.40
C GLU A 235 4.68 11.58 -6.75
N ASN A 236 5.21 12.61 -7.43
CA ASN A 236 5.94 12.45 -8.68
C ASN A 236 7.12 11.48 -8.52
N ASN A 237 7.93 11.63 -7.48
CA ASN A 237 9.10 10.78 -7.24
C ASN A 237 8.70 9.33 -6.96
N LEU A 238 7.64 9.11 -6.18
CA LEU A 238 7.14 7.76 -5.88
C LEU A 238 6.52 7.10 -7.12
N ALA A 239 5.68 7.84 -7.84
CA ALA A 239 5.04 7.37 -9.06
C ALA A 239 6.09 7.00 -10.12
N GLN A 240 7.11 7.84 -10.31
CA GLN A 240 8.19 7.59 -11.27
C GLN A 240 8.91 6.27 -11.00
N GLN A 241 9.29 5.99 -9.75
CA GLN A 241 9.92 4.72 -9.38
C GLN A 241 9.01 3.51 -9.66
N ARG A 242 7.71 3.63 -9.33
CA ARG A 242 6.73 2.57 -9.54
C ARG A 242 6.44 2.34 -11.01
N ILE A 243 6.24 3.40 -11.79
CA ILE A 243 6.01 3.34 -13.23
C ILE A 243 7.23 2.72 -13.93
N THR A 244 8.44 3.08 -13.52
CA THR A 244 9.67 2.49 -14.05
C THR A 244 9.69 0.98 -13.82
N ALA A 245 9.45 0.51 -12.59
CA ALA A 245 9.41 -0.91 -12.28
C ALA A 245 8.34 -1.66 -13.08
N LEU A 246 7.12 -1.13 -13.13
CA LEU A 246 6.00 -1.74 -13.86
C LEU A 246 6.22 -1.77 -15.37
N SER A 247 6.84 -0.71 -15.92
CA SER A 247 7.14 -0.62 -17.35
C SER A 247 8.20 -1.65 -17.76
N ILE A 248 9.24 -1.83 -16.95
CA ILE A 248 10.28 -2.84 -17.17
C ILE A 248 9.67 -4.26 -17.09
N LEU A 249 8.81 -4.52 -16.10
CA LEU A 249 8.10 -5.80 -15.98
C LEU A 249 7.19 -6.06 -17.20
N GLY A 250 6.47 -5.04 -17.64
CA GLY A 250 5.66 -5.13 -18.84
C GLY A 250 6.50 -5.54 -20.04
N MET A 251 7.61 -4.86 -20.26
CA MET A 251 8.54 -5.14 -21.37
C MET A 251 9.16 -6.54 -21.27
N SER A 252 9.54 -7.01 -20.09
CA SER A 252 10.08 -8.37 -19.90
C SER A 252 9.07 -9.46 -20.27
N LYS A 253 7.77 -9.14 -20.22
CA LYS A 253 6.65 -10.00 -20.63
C LYS A 253 6.11 -9.68 -22.01
N GLN A 254 6.83 -8.90 -22.80
CA GLN A 254 6.41 -8.41 -24.12
C GLN A 254 5.08 -7.66 -24.10
N LYS A 255 4.82 -6.91 -23.03
CA LYS A 255 3.62 -6.07 -22.86
C LYS A 255 4.05 -4.64 -22.60
N SER A 256 3.25 -3.68 -23.04
CA SER A 256 3.45 -2.27 -22.67
C SER A 256 2.72 -1.94 -21.36
N PHE A 257 3.34 -1.13 -20.52
CA PHE A 257 2.69 -0.50 -19.37
C PHE A 257 3.11 0.97 -19.32
N PRO A 258 2.14 1.86 -19.29
CA PRO A 258 0.73 1.62 -19.64
C PRO A 258 0.58 1.30 -21.13
N ALA A 259 -0.61 0.86 -21.53
CA ALA A 259 -0.85 0.44 -22.92
C ALA A 259 -0.45 1.54 -23.93
N GLY A 260 0.39 1.18 -24.89
CA GLY A 260 0.90 2.09 -25.91
C GLY A 260 2.15 2.89 -25.53
N TYR A 261 2.71 2.72 -24.32
CA TYR A 261 3.95 3.36 -23.88
C TYR A 261 5.05 2.32 -23.70
N TYR A 262 6.18 2.53 -24.38
CA TYR A 262 7.30 1.59 -24.38
C TYR A 262 8.54 2.26 -23.80
N PRO A 263 9.07 1.77 -22.67
CA PRO A 263 10.26 2.32 -22.06
C PRO A 263 11.50 2.04 -22.92
N LYS A 264 12.36 3.04 -23.13
CA LYS A 264 13.55 2.97 -23.97
C LYS A 264 14.83 3.10 -23.20
N VAL A 265 14.93 4.14 -22.40
CA VAL A 265 16.14 4.48 -21.66
C VAL A 265 15.78 4.78 -20.21
N LEU A 266 16.57 4.24 -19.31
CA LEU A 266 16.56 4.55 -17.88
C LEU A 266 17.79 5.38 -17.59
N SER A 267 17.61 6.61 -17.09
CA SER A 267 18.70 7.49 -16.64
C SER A 267 18.65 7.65 -15.13
N TYR A 268 19.82 7.86 -14.52
CA TYR A 268 19.95 7.96 -13.08
C TYR A 268 21.17 8.80 -12.67
N LYS A 269 21.02 9.53 -11.57
CA LYS A 269 22.07 10.37 -10.99
C LYS A 269 21.99 10.28 -9.47
N ILE A 270 23.13 10.13 -8.79
CA ILE A 270 23.15 10.12 -7.32
C ILE A 270 22.82 11.52 -6.78
N ASN A 271 21.96 11.58 -5.77
CA ASN A 271 21.64 12.82 -5.05
C ASN A 271 22.60 12.96 -3.87
N LEU A 272 23.60 13.81 -4.01
CA LEU A 272 24.61 14.04 -2.97
C LEU A 272 24.03 14.66 -1.68
N ASN A 273 22.89 15.34 -1.77
CA ASN A 273 22.21 15.92 -0.60
C ASN A 273 21.29 14.91 0.12
N TYR A 274 21.21 13.66 -0.37
CA TYR A 274 20.26 12.68 0.12
C TYR A 274 20.36 12.43 1.64
N LYS A 275 21.60 12.30 2.16
CA LYS A 275 21.85 12.02 3.59
C LYS A 275 21.27 13.12 4.47
N THR A 276 21.60 14.38 4.18
CA THR A 276 21.15 15.55 4.95
C THR A 276 19.63 15.71 4.90
N GLU A 277 19.05 15.72 3.70
CA GLU A 277 17.60 15.87 3.51
C GLU A 277 16.80 14.77 4.19
N LYS A 278 17.27 13.53 4.14
CA LYS A 278 16.56 12.40 4.74
C LYS A 278 16.67 12.34 6.24
N LEU A 279 17.85 12.67 6.78
CA LEU A 279 18.07 12.69 8.23
C LEU A 279 17.18 13.75 8.90
N GLU A 280 17.15 14.97 8.35
CA GLU A 280 16.30 16.04 8.89
C GLU A 280 14.81 15.67 8.88
N ARG A 281 14.31 15.17 7.74
CA ARG A 281 12.90 14.73 7.64
C ARG A 281 12.59 13.57 8.56
N PHE A 282 13.53 12.64 8.73
CA PHE A 282 13.34 11.48 9.59
C PHE A 282 13.26 11.88 11.06
N ILE A 283 14.13 12.75 11.52
CA ILE A 283 14.10 13.27 12.90
C ILE A 283 12.79 14.03 13.13
N LYS A 284 12.40 14.91 12.21
CA LYS A 284 11.13 15.65 12.32
C LYS A 284 9.91 14.73 12.39
N SER A 285 9.87 13.68 11.57
CA SER A 285 8.74 12.72 11.55
C SER A 285 8.74 11.74 12.72
N ASN A 286 9.78 11.71 13.54
CA ASN A 286 9.91 10.88 14.73
C ASN A 286 10.24 11.73 15.98
N SER A 287 9.60 12.89 16.09
CA SER A 287 9.83 13.88 17.16
C SER A 287 9.49 13.36 18.56
N GLN A 288 8.77 12.23 18.69
CA GLN A 288 8.55 11.52 19.94
C GLN A 288 9.82 10.87 20.50
N TYR A 289 10.89 10.77 19.70
CA TYR A 289 12.19 10.27 20.09
C TYR A 289 13.24 11.38 20.06
N ASN A 290 14.23 11.30 20.96
CA ASN A 290 15.33 12.27 20.96
C ASN A 290 16.19 12.14 19.68
N ALA A 291 16.52 13.27 19.05
CA ALA A 291 17.29 13.32 17.82
C ALA A 291 18.70 12.71 17.95
N GLU A 292 19.39 12.96 19.09
CA GLU A 292 20.75 12.42 19.34
C GLU A 292 20.70 10.90 19.53
N MET A 293 19.65 10.39 20.18
CA MET A 293 19.41 8.95 20.31
C MET A 293 19.25 8.31 18.92
N LEU A 294 18.41 8.87 18.05
CA LEU A 294 18.20 8.35 16.70
C LEU A 294 19.47 8.37 15.87
N LYS A 295 20.23 9.48 15.87
CA LYS A 295 21.51 9.60 15.17
C LYS A 295 22.51 8.55 15.64
N SER A 296 22.58 8.33 16.95
CA SER A 296 23.49 7.35 17.53
C SER A 296 23.16 5.91 17.07
N VAL A 297 21.88 5.53 17.03
CA VAL A 297 21.46 4.23 16.49
C VAL A 297 21.82 4.10 15.01
N ILE A 298 21.58 5.14 14.22
CA ILE A 298 21.97 5.16 12.79
C ILE A 298 23.47 4.91 12.66
N ASN A 299 24.31 5.63 13.40
CA ASN A 299 25.76 5.46 13.35
C ASN A 299 26.22 4.03 13.69
N LYS A 300 25.58 3.38 14.67
CA LYS A 300 25.89 1.97 15.02
C LYS A 300 25.45 1.02 13.91
N LEU A 301 24.31 1.27 13.28
CA LEU A 301 23.85 0.48 12.13
C LEU A 301 24.75 0.70 10.90
N GLU A 302 25.24 1.93 10.64
CA GLU A 302 26.23 2.22 9.57
C GLU A 302 27.49 1.39 9.77
N LEU A 303 28.05 1.37 10.99
CA LEU A 303 29.24 0.57 11.33
C LEU A 303 29.00 -0.94 11.13
N LYS A 304 27.81 -1.43 11.49
CA LYS A 304 27.46 -2.84 11.29
C LYS A 304 27.27 -3.17 9.81
N TRP A 305 26.50 -2.39 9.06
CA TRP A 305 26.35 -2.59 7.63
C TRP A 305 27.70 -2.48 6.89
N GLY A 306 28.60 -1.57 7.33
CA GLY A 306 29.95 -1.47 6.79
C GLY A 306 30.74 -2.77 6.89
N LYS A 307 30.51 -3.60 7.92
CA LYS A 307 31.13 -4.94 8.01
C LYS A 307 30.57 -5.95 7.02
N TYR A 308 29.31 -5.80 6.62
CA TYR A 308 28.65 -6.70 5.67
C TYR A 308 28.93 -6.37 4.21
N VAL A 309 28.98 -5.08 3.89
CA VAL A 309 29.03 -4.63 2.49
C VAL A 309 30.27 -3.82 2.16
N GLY A 310 31.10 -3.46 3.15
CA GLY A 310 32.17 -2.47 3.01
C GLY A 310 33.20 -2.85 1.96
N ASP A 311 33.60 -4.12 1.87
CA ASP A 311 34.64 -4.53 0.90
C ASP A 311 34.13 -4.38 -0.53
N LYS A 312 32.90 -4.82 -0.83
CA LYS A 312 32.30 -4.62 -2.15
C LYS A 312 31.98 -3.16 -2.46
N LEU A 313 31.59 -2.40 -1.43
CA LEU A 313 31.31 -0.98 -1.61
C LEU A 313 32.57 -0.17 -1.90
N LYS A 314 33.75 -0.58 -1.39
CA LYS A 314 35.06 0.01 -1.73
C LYS A 314 35.45 -0.20 -3.19
N GLU A 315 34.96 -1.26 -3.82
CA GLU A 315 35.16 -1.49 -5.25
C GLU A 315 34.40 -0.48 -6.12
N LEU A 316 33.28 0.07 -5.59
CA LEU A 316 32.43 1.04 -6.29
C LEU A 316 32.82 2.49 -6.01
N TYR A 317 33.14 2.79 -4.77
CA TYR A 317 33.35 4.17 -4.29
C TYR A 317 34.54 4.26 -3.33
N ASN A 318 35.23 5.40 -3.36
CA ASN A 318 36.24 5.70 -2.36
C ASN A 318 35.58 5.79 -0.96
N VAL A 319 36.20 5.22 0.07
CA VAL A 319 35.70 5.21 1.46
C VAL A 319 35.37 6.59 2.01
N ASN A 320 36.13 7.60 1.56
CA ASN A 320 35.95 8.98 2.00
C ASN A 320 34.99 9.77 1.09
N SER A 321 34.42 9.16 0.05
CA SER A 321 33.50 9.86 -0.84
C SER A 321 32.10 9.99 -0.24
N ASP A 322 31.37 11.03 -0.67
CA ASP A 322 29.99 11.24 -0.25
C ASP A 322 29.10 10.07 -0.67
N GLU A 323 29.34 9.49 -1.83
CA GLU A 323 28.58 8.35 -2.37
C GLU A 323 28.70 7.14 -1.43
N TYR A 324 29.91 6.81 -0.97
CA TYR A 324 30.12 5.72 -0.01
C TYR A 324 29.32 5.95 1.27
N GLN A 325 29.39 7.17 1.81
CA GLN A 325 28.69 7.55 3.04
C GLN A 325 27.15 7.54 2.86
N ILE A 326 26.66 7.97 1.70
CA ILE A 326 25.23 7.95 1.38
C ILE A 326 24.68 6.53 1.36
N VAL A 327 25.42 5.58 0.77
CA VAL A 327 24.99 4.17 0.70
C VAL A 327 24.88 3.56 2.09
N LEU A 328 25.90 3.70 2.94
CA LEU A 328 25.86 3.19 4.31
C LEU A 328 24.78 3.84 5.15
N PHE A 329 24.65 5.15 5.06
CA PHE A 329 23.57 5.89 5.72
C PHE A 329 22.19 5.37 5.27
N TYR A 330 21.99 5.18 3.96
CA TYR A 330 20.73 4.70 3.44
C TYR A 330 20.33 3.34 4.05
N MET A 331 21.26 2.40 4.10
CA MET A 331 21.02 1.09 4.69
C MET A 331 20.68 1.18 6.18
N ALA A 332 21.47 1.97 6.94
CA ALA A 332 21.24 2.19 8.36
C ALA A 332 19.90 2.88 8.65
N TYR A 333 19.64 3.98 7.94
CA TYR A 333 18.41 4.74 8.03
C TYR A 333 17.16 3.87 7.72
N LYS A 334 17.24 3.07 6.65
CA LYS A 334 16.14 2.17 6.27
C LYS A 334 15.92 1.07 7.30
N THR A 335 17.00 0.52 7.87
CA THR A 335 16.91 -0.47 8.93
C THR A 335 16.24 0.13 10.17
N LEU A 336 16.66 1.32 10.62
CA LEU A 336 16.03 1.98 11.76
C LEU A 336 14.56 2.32 11.48
N LYS A 337 14.26 2.82 10.28
CA LYS A 337 12.87 3.08 9.89
C LYS A 337 12.00 1.83 9.96
N ILE A 338 12.49 0.67 9.53
CA ILE A 338 11.79 -0.60 9.66
C ILE A 338 11.53 -0.92 11.14
N CYS A 339 12.52 -0.75 12.00
CA CYS A 339 12.38 -0.99 13.43
C CYS A 339 11.36 -0.08 14.11
N LEU A 340 11.23 1.17 13.67
CA LEU A 340 10.26 2.11 14.24
C LEU A 340 8.86 2.00 13.63
N THR A 341 8.69 1.16 12.60
CA THR A 341 7.44 1.06 11.85
C THR A 341 6.74 -0.29 12.03
N TYR A 342 7.50 -1.37 12.19
CA TYR A 342 6.97 -2.73 12.19
C TYR A 342 7.23 -3.43 13.53
N ASN A 343 6.17 -3.96 14.12
CA ASN A 343 6.18 -4.52 15.48
C ASN A 343 7.27 -5.56 15.71
N ASP A 344 7.42 -6.52 14.80
CA ASP A 344 8.44 -7.57 14.89
C ASP A 344 9.89 -7.08 15.00
N TYR A 345 10.18 -5.92 14.37
CA TYR A 345 11.49 -5.29 14.42
C TYR A 345 11.63 -4.33 15.60
N PHE A 346 10.50 -3.70 15.98
CA PHE A 346 10.43 -2.81 17.14
C PHE A 346 10.76 -3.55 18.43
N GLU A 347 10.25 -4.77 18.60
CA GLU A 347 10.56 -5.63 19.75
C GLU A 347 12.05 -6.00 19.80
N ILE A 348 12.69 -6.26 18.66
CA ILE A 348 14.13 -6.59 18.62
C ILE A 348 14.98 -5.38 18.99
N LEU A 349 14.62 -4.19 18.52
CA LEU A 349 15.35 -2.95 18.85
C LEU A 349 15.13 -2.55 20.30
N ASP A 350 14.00 -2.94 20.90
CA ASP A 350 13.62 -2.58 22.27
C ASP A 350 13.71 -1.06 22.51
N VAL A 351 12.95 -0.33 21.70
CA VAL A 351 12.99 1.14 21.66
C VAL A 351 12.69 1.76 23.03
N ASN A 352 11.81 1.12 23.81
CA ASN A 352 11.46 1.60 25.15
C ASN A 352 12.67 1.54 26.08
N LYS A 353 13.41 0.43 26.06
CA LYS A 353 14.65 0.29 26.84
C LYS A 353 15.73 1.28 26.39
N LEU A 354 15.85 1.46 25.07
CA LEU A 354 16.77 2.45 24.48
C LEU A 354 16.45 3.86 25.00
N LYS A 355 15.16 4.24 25.05
CA LYS A 355 14.70 5.52 25.58
C LYS A 355 15.01 5.66 27.07
N ILE A 356 14.68 4.65 27.87
CA ILE A 356 15.00 4.65 29.31
C ILE A 356 16.49 4.87 29.53
N LYS A 357 17.36 4.17 28.80
CA LYS A 357 18.81 4.30 28.93
C LYS A 357 19.34 5.66 28.53
N PHE A 358 18.69 6.29 27.54
CA PHE A 358 18.99 7.67 27.14
C PHE A 358 18.59 8.67 28.22
N ASP A 359 17.41 8.49 28.84
CA ASP A 359 16.84 9.38 29.85
C ASP A 359 17.59 9.24 31.20
N GLU A 360 18.23 8.08 31.48
CA GLU A 360 19.10 7.87 32.65
C GLU A 360 20.41 8.71 32.60
N GLY A 361 20.78 9.24 31.44
CA GLY A 361 21.94 10.11 31.24
C GLY A 361 23.01 9.52 30.31
N ALA A 362 24.00 10.37 30.02
CA ALA A 362 25.01 10.07 29.00
C ALA A 362 25.81 8.79 29.26
N ASP A 363 26.23 8.55 30.51
CA ASP A 363 27.06 7.38 30.86
C ASP A 363 26.30 6.08 30.68
N SER A 364 25.05 5.99 31.14
CA SER A 364 24.18 4.83 30.96
C SER A 364 23.90 4.55 29.47
N PHE A 365 23.67 5.60 28.71
CA PHE A 365 23.43 5.45 27.30
C PHE A 365 24.67 5.03 26.49
N ILE A 366 25.85 5.56 26.82
CA ILE A 366 27.14 5.17 26.21
C ILE A 366 27.42 3.68 26.51
N GLU A 367 27.25 3.26 27.79
CA GLU A 367 27.42 1.87 28.16
C GLU A 367 26.49 0.94 27.40
N TYR A 368 25.19 1.30 27.27
CA TYR A 368 24.22 0.55 26.51
C TYR A 368 24.61 0.45 25.04
N GLN A 369 25.04 1.56 24.42
CA GLN A 369 25.49 1.59 23.05
C GLN A 369 26.71 0.71 22.77
N GLN A 370 27.61 0.59 23.72
CA GLN A 370 28.83 -0.21 23.56
C GLN A 370 28.57 -1.70 23.77
N LYS A 371 27.80 -2.04 24.81
CA LYS A 371 27.63 -3.45 25.25
C LYS A 371 26.47 -4.17 24.54
N PHE A 372 25.34 -3.50 24.33
CA PHE A 372 24.10 -4.17 23.91
C PHE A 372 23.72 -3.85 22.48
N LEU A 373 23.83 -2.60 22.05
CA LEU A 373 23.36 -2.17 20.73
C LEU A 373 24.05 -2.90 19.54
N PRO A 374 25.34 -3.27 19.59
CA PRO A 374 25.96 -4.05 18.51
C PRO A 374 25.34 -5.43 18.29
N GLY A 375 24.94 -6.11 19.38
CA GLY A 375 24.26 -7.42 19.30
C GLY A 375 22.82 -7.30 18.80
N ILE A 376 22.13 -6.24 19.19
CA ILE A 376 20.78 -5.91 18.72
C ILE A 376 20.83 -5.59 17.22
N ALA A 377 21.75 -4.73 16.79
CA ALA A 377 21.93 -4.39 15.38
C ALA A 377 22.23 -5.63 14.51
N GLU A 378 23.04 -6.57 15.02
CA GLU A 378 23.31 -7.84 14.37
C GLU A 378 22.02 -8.65 14.16
N LYS A 379 21.21 -8.84 15.22
CA LYS A 379 19.95 -9.58 15.15
C LYS A 379 18.98 -8.97 14.14
N ILE A 380 18.87 -7.63 14.10
CA ILE A 380 18.02 -6.91 13.17
C ILE A 380 18.49 -7.15 11.72
N ILE A 381 19.79 -7.01 11.46
CA ILE A 381 20.36 -7.22 10.13
C ILE A 381 20.14 -8.66 9.67
N GLN A 382 20.36 -9.65 10.54
CA GLN A 382 20.09 -11.06 10.21
C GLN A 382 18.62 -11.29 9.88
N LYS A 383 17.68 -10.71 10.66
CA LYS A 383 16.25 -10.80 10.34
C LYS A 383 15.92 -10.16 8.98
N VAL A 384 16.50 -9.00 8.69
CA VAL A 384 16.37 -8.37 7.36
C VAL A 384 16.88 -9.29 6.26
N LEU A 385 18.08 -9.84 6.40
CA LEU A 385 18.71 -10.71 5.40
C LEU A 385 17.92 -12.03 5.16
N ASN A 386 17.23 -12.51 6.18
CA ASN A 386 16.40 -13.72 6.10
C ASN A 386 15.01 -13.46 5.47
N SER A 387 14.68 -12.20 5.14
CA SER A 387 13.38 -11.82 4.57
C SER A 387 13.51 -11.16 3.18
N PRO A 388 14.10 -11.83 2.18
CA PRO A 388 14.46 -11.22 0.89
C PRO A 388 13.27 -10.88 0.00
N ASN A 389 12.10 -11.46 0.25
CA ASN A 389 10.90 -11.31 -0.59
C ASN A 389 9.80 -10.46 0.07
N ASP A 390 10.03 -10.00 1.30
CA ASP A 390 9.09 -9.14 2.01
C ASP A 390 9.16 -7.71 1.47
N HIS A 391 8.00 -7.06 1.30
CA HIS A 391 7.91 -5.66 0.89
C HIS A 391 8.59 -4.71 1.90
N ILE A 392 8.66 -5.09 3.18
CA ILE A 392 9.30 -4.33 4.26
C ILE A 392 10.80 -4.15 3.98
N THR A 393 11.47 -5.23 3.59
CA THR A 393 12.92 -5.27 3.39
C THR A 393 13.35 -4.97 1.96
N LEU A 394 12.40 -4.90 1.02
CA LEU A 394 12.63 -4.76 -0.42
C LEU A 394 13.61 -3.63 -0.78
N LYS A 395 13.52 -2.49 -0.08
CA LYS A 395 14.39 -1.33 -0.33
C LYS A 395 15.83 -1.53 0.15
N ILE A 396 16.05 -2.34 1.17
CA ILE A 396 17.40 -2.73 1.60
C ILE A 396 17.98 -3.73 0.61
N PHE A 397 17.19 -4.71 0.17
CA PHE A 397 17.62 -5.65 -0.87
C PHE A 397 17.92 -4.95 -2.20
N GLN A 398 17.17 -3.93 -2.58
CA GLN A 398 17.50 -3.08 -3.72
C GLN A 398 18.92 -2.49 -3.61
N CYS A 399 19.29 -2.01 -2.43
CA CYS A 399 20.62 -1.48 -2.17
C CYS A 399 21.69 -2.59 -2.16
N LEU A 400 21.44 -3.75 -1.56
CA LEU A 400 22.32 -4.90 -1.57
C LEU A 400 22.59 -5.41 -2.99
N TYR A 401 21.57 -5.49 -3.83
CA TYR A 401 21.73 -5.88 -5.24
C TYR A 401 22.59 -4.87 -5.99
N PHE A 402 22.37 -3.57 -5.78
CA PHE A 402 23.19 -2.52 -6.35
C PHE A 402 24.68 -2.68 -5.98
N ILE A 403 24.97 -2.87 -4.68
CA ILE A 403 26.34 -3.05 -4.18
C ILE A 403 26.98 -4.32 -4.75
N ASN A 404 26.25 -5.43 -4.79
CA ASN A 404 26.77 -6.72 -5.23
C ASN A 404 27.07 -6.83 -6.73
N LYS A 405 26.43 -6.01 -7.55
CA LYS A 405 26.59 -6.07 -9.00
C LYS A 405 27.82 -5.32 -9.51
N GLY A 406 28.42 -4.47 -8.67
CA GLY A 406 29.68 -3.79 -8.92
C GLY A 406 29.68 -3.13 -10.30
N ASP A 407 28.95 -2.04 -10.49
CA ASP A 407 28.55 -1.77 -11.85
C ASP A 407 29.50 -0.84 -12.60
N ASN A 408 30.05 -1.35 -13.69
CA ASN A 408 30.48 -0.56 -14.83
C ASN A 408 29.37 0.38 -15.39
N GLN A 409 28.18 0.38 -14.80
CA GLN A 409 26.97 1.07 -15.21
C GLN A 409 26.75 2.42 -14.49
N LEU A 410 27.69 2.92 -13.71
CA LEU A 410 27.67 4.30 -13.20
C LEU A 410 27.76 5.36 -14.33
N LYS A 411 27.44 4.94 -15.56
CA LYS A 411 27.41 5.81 -16.76
C LYS A 411 26.19 6.72 -16.86
N GLY A 412 25.29 6.68 -15.87
CA GLY A 412 24.11 7.56 -15.84
C GLY A 412 22.94 7.11 -16.70
N GLU A 413 23.13 6.22 -17.69
CA GLU A 413 22.07 5.77 -18.59
C GLU A 413 22.23 4.30 -18.98
N ILE A 414 21.09 3.59 -19.09
CA ILE A 414 21.02 2.23 -19.60
C ILE A 414 19.79 2.05 -20.51
N LYS A 415 19.98 1.38 -21.65
CA LYS A 415 18.84 0.98 -22.48
C LYS A 415 17.99 -0.07 -21.78
N VAL A 416 16.69 0.08 -21.76
CA VAL A 416 15.76 -0.83 -21.07
C VAL A 416 15.89 -2.27 -21.59
N ASN A 417 16.11 -2.46 -22.89
CA ASN A 417 16.31 -3.78 -23.46
C ASN A 417 17.59 -4.47 -22.92
N ASP A 418 18.66 -3.72 -22.73
CA ASP A 418 19.92 -4.27 -22.18
C ASP A 418 19.75 -4.58 -20.69
N PHE A 419 19.03 -3.71 -19.95
CA PHE A 419 18.62 -3.97 -18.58
C PHE A 419 17.82 -5.29 -18.46
N ILE A 420 16.79 -5.49 -19.30
CA ILE A 420 15.98 -6.71 -19.29
C ILE A 420 16.80 -7.95 -19.64
N LYS A 421 17.67 -7.89 -20.65
CA LYS A 421 18.56 -9.01 -21.02
C LYS A 421 19.50 -9.39 -19.88
N GLN A 422 20.02 -8.39 -19.16
CA GLN A 422 20.95 -8.61 -18.05
C GLN A 422 20.27 -9.22 -16.83
N TYR A 423 19.04 -8.77 -16.49
CA TYR A 423 18.40 -9.12 -15.22
C TYR A 423 17.26 -10.12 -15.35
N GLN A 424 16.68 -10.29 -16.54
CA GLN A 424 15.58 -11.21 -16.85
C GLN A 424 14.48 -11.24 -15.76
N PRO A 425 13.93 -10.07 -15.38
CA PRO A 425 13.03 -9.98 -14.25
C PRO A 425 11.72 -10.74 -14.51
N LYS A 426 11.28 -11.55 -13.54
CA LYS A 426 10.07 -12.38 -13.64
C LYS A 426 8.91 -11.83 -12.82
N THR A 427 9.20 -11.15 -11.73
CA THR A 427 8.22 -10.62 -10.79
C THR A 427 8.47 -9.14 -10.50
N TYR A 428 7.48 -8.43 -9.95
CA TYR A 428 7.63 -7.02 -9.57
C TYR A 428 8.74 -6.82 -8.51
N ASN A 429 8.82 -7.68 -7.52
CA ASN A 429 9.83 -7.57 -6.47
C ASN A 429 11.25 -7.76 -7.02
N GLU A 430 11.45 -8.68 -7.97
CA GLU A 430 12.73 -8.84 -8.64
C GLU A 430 13.13 -7.58 -9.40
N GLU A 431 12.21 -6.92 -10.10
CA GLU A 431 12.50 -5.69 -10.82
C GLU A 431 12.86 -4.55 -9.91
N VAL A 432 12.11 -4.36 -8.80
CA VAL A 432 12.42 -3.33 -7.83
C VAL A 432 13.81 -3.53 -7.24
N LYS A 433 14.22 -4.78 -6.99
CA LYS A 433 15.58 -5.10 -6.50
C LYS A 433 16.68 -4.70 -7.49
N HIS A 434 16.40 -4.73 -8.78
CA HIS A 434 17.37 -4.41 -9.83
C HIS A 434 17.41 -2.92 -10.20
N LEU A 435 16.39 -2.14 -9.82
CA LEU A 435 16.40 -0.69 -10.00
C LEU A 435 17.42 -0.02 -9.08
N TYR A 436 17.84 1.17 -9.46
CA TYR A 436 18.72 1.98 -8.62
C TYR A 436 18.03 2.36 -7.31
N PRO A 437 18.75 2.30 -6.16
CA PRO A 437 18.20 2.69 -4.86
C PRO A 437 17.67 4.12 -4.84
N PRO A 438 16.76 4.48 -3.93
CA PRO A 438 16.11 5.82 -3.89
C PRO A 438 17.01 7.02 -3.59
N PHE A 439 18.27 6.83 -3.34
CA PHE A 439 19.25 7.93 -3.31
C PHE A 439 19.76 8.32 -4.70
N PHE A 440 19.37 7.57 -5.75
CA PHE A 440 19.48 8.03 -7.12
C PHE A 440 18.18 8.73 -7.55
N GLU A 441 18.35 9.85 -8.23
CA GLU A 441 17.29 10.43 -9.05
C GLU A 441 17.25 9.65 -10.34
N THR A 442 16.07 9.07 -10.64
CA THR A 442 15.89 8.23 -11.83
C THR A 442 14.86 8.88 -12.75
N ASP A 443 15.06 8.78 -14.05
CA ASP A 443 14.09 9.15 -15.06
C ASP A 443 13.96 8.04 -16.09
N ILE A 444 12.81 7.96 -16.74
CA ILE A 444 12.52 6.97 -17.77
C ILE A 444 12.01 7.66 -19.02
N VAL A 445 12.66 7.34 -20.14
CA VAL A 445 12.26 7.80 -21.46
C VAL A 445 11.41 6.76 -22.15
N PHE A 446 10.25 7.17 -22.64
CA PHE A 446 9.30 6.35 -23.37
C PHE A 446 9.27 6.70 -24.85
N SER A 447 8.86 5.73 -25.65
CA SER A 447 8.29 5.97 -26.99
C SER A 447 6.80 5.60 -26.99
N ARG A 448 6.03 6.28 -27.82
CA ARG A 448 4.58 6.06 -27.96
C ARG A 448 4.28 5.33 -29.25
N ALA A 449 3.52 4.22 -29.18
CA ALA A 449 3.02 3.58 -30.38
C ALA A 449 2.00 4.49 -31.08
N ASN A 450 2.05 4.54 -32.42
CA ASN A 450 1.08 5.30 -33.19
C ASN A 450 -0.31 4.66 -33.03
N ARG A 451 -1.30 5.39 -32.48
CA ARG A 451 -2.65 4.90 -32.18
C ARG A 451 -3.35 4.27 -33.39
N GLN A 452 -3.02 4.72 -34.63
CA GLN A 452 -3.59 4.16 -35.85
C GLN A 452 -3.12 2.73 -36.17
N LYS A 453 -2.01 2.27 -35.57
CA LYS A 453 -1.42 0.92 -35.80
C LYS A 453 -1.70 -0.07 -34.67
N LEU A 454 -2.32 0.35 -33.56
CA LEU A 454 -2.65 -0.52 -32.42
C LEU A 454 -3.68 -1.63 -32.75
N HIS A 455 -4.38 -1.53 -33.88
CA HIS A 455 -5.29 -2.58 -34.36
C HIS A 455 -4.57 -3.78 -34.98
N ASN A 456 -3.29 -3.66 -35.33
CA ASN A 456 -2.45 -4.77 -35.77
C ASN A 456 -1.42 -5.11 -34.70
N ILE A 457 -1.66 -6.19 -33.98
CA ILE A 457 -0.81 -6.70 -32.87
C ILE A 457 0.60 -7.11 -33.37
N ASP A 458 0.84 -7.17 -34.66
CA ASP A 458 2.09 -7.55 -35.32
C ASP A 458 2.97 -6.37 -35.80
N SER A 459 2.77 -5.13 -35.31
CA SER A 459 3.70 -4.05 -35.65
C SER A 459 5.10 -4.38 -35.12
N SER A 460 6.06 -4.52 -36.02
CA SER A 460 7.44 -4.86 -35.70
C SER A 460 8.04 -3.85 -34.72
N TRP A 461 8.86 -4.34 -33.78
CA TRP A 461 9.57 -3.51 -32.80
C TRP A 461 10.38 -2.36 -33.43
N ASP A 462 10.73 -2.46 -34.71
CA ASP A 462 11.50 -1.47 -35.46
C ASP A 462 10.70 -0.19 -35.74
N GLU A 463 9.36 -0.27 -35.92
CA GLU A 463 8.51 0.90 -36.09
C GLU A 463 8.34 1.71 -34.80
N ILE A 464 8.45 1.06 -33.63
CA ILE A 464 8.38 1.71 -32.32
C ILE A 464 9.69 2.48 -32.03
N ASN A 465 10.81 2.05 -32.63
CA ASN A 465 12.11 2.69 -32.44
C ASN A 465 12.20 4.09 -33.07
N ASN A 466 11.40 4.39 -34.11
CA ASN A 466 11.36 5.67 -34.80
C ASN A 466 10.29 6.63 -34.28
N SER A 467 9.57 6.27 -33.21
CA SER A 467 8.54 7.13 -32.60
C SER A 467 9.16 8.22 -31.71
N GLN A 468 8.44 9.32 -31.55
CA GLN A 468 8.86 10.43 -30.70
C GLN A 468 9.13 9.95 -29.27
N GLN A 469 10.32 10.24 -28.78
CA GLN A 469 10.73 9.94 -27.40
C GLN A 469 10.33 11.08 -26.46
N PHE A 470 9.90 10.73 -25.25
CA PHE A 470 9.53 11.68 -24.22
C PHE A 470 9.65 11.06 -22.82
N ASN A 471 9.77 11.88 -21.81
CA ASN A 471 9.76 11.47 -20.41
C ASN A 471 8.41 11.81 -19.74
N LEU A 472 8.22 11.36 -18.51
CA LEU A 472 6.97 11.60 -17.76
C LEU A 472 6.63 13.10 -17.65
N SER A 473 7.60 13.99 -17.61
CA SER A 473 7.37 15.44 -17.51
C SER A 473 6.61 16.01 -18.70
N LYS A 474 6.74 15.41 -19.89
CA LYS A 474 6.09 15.83 -21.14
C LYS A 474 4.71 15.23 -21.37
N MET A 475 4.21 14.36 -20.48
CA MET A 475 2.86 13.84 -20.55
C MET A 475 1.83 14.89 -20.14
N SER A 476 0.62 14.79 -20.66
CA SER A 476 -0.52 15.60 -20.21
C SER A 476 -0.88 15.31 -18.75
N SER A 477 -1.58 16.24 -18.10
CA SER A 477 -2.01 16.06 -16.70
C SER A 477 -2.90 14.84 -16.50
N GLY A 478 -3.86 14.60 -17.41
CA GLY A 478 -4.73 13.42 -17.35
C GLY A 478 -3.97 12.10 -17.54
N GLU A 479 -3.02 12.04 -18.49
CA GLU A 479 -2.16 10.87 -18.66
C GLU A 479 -1.34 10.59 -17.39
N LYS A 480 -0.74 11.62 -16.78
CA LYS A 480 -0.01 11.49 -15.52
C LYS A 480 -0.88 10.98 -14.40
N GLN A 481 -2.07 11.56 -14.22
CA GLN A 481 -3.00 11.17 -13.16
C GLN A 481 -3.42 9.70 -13.28
N MET A 482 -3.79 9.26 -14.48
CA MET A 482 -4.12 7.86 -14.75
C MET A 482 -2.94 6.93 -14.43
N LEU A 483 -1.72 7.29 -14.87
CA LEU A 483 -0.52 6.49 -14.61
C LEU A 483 -0.18 6.42 -13.14
N TYR A 484 -0.31 7.53 -12.42
CA TYR A 484 -0.05 7.59 -10.99
C TYR A 484 -1.05 6.75 -10.23
N ALA A 485 -2.35 6.90 -10.50
CA ALA A 485 -3.39 6.09 -9.89
C ALA A 485 -3.14 4.58 -10.09
N MET A 486 -2.90 4.17 -11.34
CA MET A 486 -2.63 2.77 -11.66
C MET A 486 -1.34 2.25 -11.02
N SER A 487 -0.28 3.06 -10.99
CA SER A 487 0.99 2.68 -10.35
C SER A 487 0.82 2.48 -8.84
N TYR A 488 0.00 3.30 -8.18
CA TYR A 488 -0.34 3.14 -6.76
C TYR A 488 -1.10 1.86 -6.50
N VAL A 489 -2.18 1.63 -7.24
CA VAL A 489 -3.00 0.42 -7.10
C VAL A 489 -2.15 -0.83 -7.28
N LEU A 490 -1.37 -0.91 -8.36
CA LEU A 490 -0.52 -2.06 -8.64
C LEU A 490 0.58 -2.25 -7.58
N TYR A 491 1.14 -1.17 -7.06
CA TYR A 491 2.10 -1.22 -5.96
C TYR A 491 1.48 -1.83 -4.70
N HIS A 492 0.31 -1.35 -4.28
CA HIS A 492 -0.37 -1.87 -3.09
C HIS A 492 -0.83 -3.32 -3.28
N LEU A 493 -1.36 -3.67 -4.46
CA LEU A 493 -1.73 -5.05 -4.77
C LEU A 493 -0.53 -6.01 -4.66
N LYS A 494 0.65 -5.59 -5.14
CA LYS A 494 1.87 -6.41 -5.03
C LYS A 494 2.37 -6.53 -3.59
N ASN A 495 2.29 -5.46 -2.83
CA ASN A 495 2.66 -5.49 -1.43
C ASN A 495 1.71 -6.37 -0.61
N LEU A 496 0.40 -6.27 -0.82
CA LEU A 496 -0.60 -7.13 -0.18
C LEU A 496 -0.34 -8.62 -0.47
N GLN A 497 0.07 -8.96 -1.70
CA GLN A 497 0.42 -10.34 -2.06
C GLN A 497 1.71 -10.85 -1.37
N SER A 498 2.55 -9.96 -0.86
CA SER A 498 3.80 -10.30 -0.16
C SER A 498 3.64 -10.33 1.37
N VAL A 499 2.47 -10.00 1.89
CA VAL A 499 2.20 -10.09 3.33
C VAL A 499 2.09 -11.56 3.73
N ASN A 500 2.95 -11.97 4.66
CA ASN A 500 2.86 -13.27 5.29
C ASN A 500 2.07 -13.15 6.60
N GLU A 501 1.39 -14.23 6.96
CA GLU A 501 0.73 -14.34 8.26
C GLU A 501 1.79 -14.34 9.36
N ASP A 502 1.65 -13.44 10.33
CA ASP A 502 2.47 -13.36 11.53
C ASP A 502 1.59 -12.92 12.72
N ASN A 503 2.19 -12.70 13.88
CA ASN A 503 1.47 -12.33 15.10
C ASN A 503 0.66 -11.03 14.97
N TYR A 504 0.98 -10.19 13.99
CA TYR A 504 0.43 -8.84 13.85
C TYR A 504 -0.31 -8.62 12.55
N ARG A 505 -0.08 -9.45 11.51
CA ARG A 505 -0.60 -9.25 10.16
C ARG A 505 -1.37 -10.46 9.66
N VAL A 506 -2.39 -10.18 8.87
CA VAL A 506 -3.24 -11.18 8.23
C VAL A 506 -3.21 -10.98 6.72
N PRO A 507 -3.00 -12.03 5.90
CA PRO A 507 -3.06 -11.91 4.46
C PRO A 507 -4.51 -11.74 3.99
N TYR A 508 -4.76 -10.68 3.22
CA TYR A 508 -6.06 -10.44 2.59
C TYR A 508 -6.16 -11.19 1.26
N HIS A 509 -7.22 -11.97 1.10
CA HIS A 509 -7.49 -12.73 -0.13
C HIS A 509 -8.40 -11.98 -1.11
N HIS A 510 -9.12 -10.98 -0.64
CA HIS A 510 -10.03 -10.15 -1.41
C HIS A 510 -9.60 -8.69 -1.36
N VAL A 511 -9.67 -8.02 -2.50
CA VAL A 511 -9.34 -6.59 -2.60
C VAL A 511 -10.48 -5.85 -3.28
N ASN A 512 -10.90 -4.76 -2.65
CA ASN A 512 -11.85 -3.79 -3.16
C ASN A 512 -11.09 -2.57 -3.68
N LEU A 513 -11.20 -2.29 -4.98
CA LEU A 513 -10.60 -1.10 -5.59
C LEU A 513 -11.69 -0.07 -5.85
N VAL A 514 -11.57 1.09 -5.27
CA VAL A 514 -12.51 2.19 -5.41
C VAL A 514 -11.83 3.34 -6.12
N PHE A 515 -12.35 3.70 -7.28
CA PHE A 515 -11.93 4.90 -8.02
C PHE A 515 -13.05 5.93 -7.92
N ASP A 516 -12.79 7.03 -7.25
CA ASP A 516 -13.69 8.17 -7.19
C ASP A 516 -13.14 9.27 -8.11
N GLU A 517 -14.01 9.94 -8.85
CA GLU A 517 -13.64 10.96 -9.85
C GLU A 517 -12.72 10.38 -10.96
N ALA A 518 -13.05 9.17 -11.46
CA ALA A 518 -12.21 8.44 -12.41
C ALA A 518 -12.22 9.04 -13.83
N GLU A 519 -13.14 9.94 -14.14
CA GLU A 519 -13.24 10.64 -15.42
C GLU A 519 -12.24 11.80 -15.59
N LEU A 520 -11.46 12.10 -14.59
CA LEU A 520 -10.46 13.18 -14.62
C LEU A 520 -9.24 12.83 -15.46
#